data_0be3768597610c0361d4265cb0eed048
#
_entry.id   0be3768597610c0361d4265cb0eed048
#
_cell.length_a   1.000
_cell.length_b   1.000
_cell.length_c   1.000
_cell.angle_alpha   90.00
_cell.angle_beta   90.00
_cell.angle_gamma   90.00
#
_symmetry.space_group_name_H-M   'P 1'
#
loop_
_entity.id
_entity.type
_entity.pdbx_description
1 polymer ?
#
loop_
_entity_poly.entity_id
_entity_poly.type
_entity_poly.pdbx_seq_one_letter_code
_entity_poly.pdbx_strand_id
1 'polypeptide(L)'
;AVVIAACGCAYGLNLARILRPSALLAARSAYVESALWSGASSVRVFFTHIVPNTLPVLCVQLSMSAGTSLLAEAGLTYLGVGVGAGVPSWGHSLSTSVKFISVYPMAVLWPGLVVTMVVVALNLFGDALRDAIDPLTNPALREAA
;
A
#
# COMPACT_ATOMS: atom_id res chain seq x y z
N ALA A 1 -7.11 18.03 -3.91
CA ALA A 1 -7.21 17.92 -2.44
C ALA A 1 -8.28 16.91 -2.00
N VAL A 2 -9.52 16.99 -2.52
CA VAL A 2 -10.65 16.11 -2.11
C VAL A 2 -10.35 14.63 -2.38
N VAL A 3 -9.85 14.28 -3.56
CA VAL A 3 -9.52 12.87 -3.92
C VAL A 3 -8.44 12.31 -2.99
N ILE A 4 -7.41 13.10 -2.70
CA ILE A 4 -6.32 12.69 -1.78
C ILE A 4 -6.87 12.43 -0.37
N ALA A 5 -7.73 13.32 0.13
CA ALA A 5 -8.33 13.13 1.45
C ALA A 5 -9.27 11.92 1.50
N ALA A 6 -10.11 11.73 0.48
CA ALA A 6 -11.05 10.61 0.40
C ALA A 6 -10.31 9.27 0.30
N CYS A 7 -9.34 9.15 -0.61
CA CYS A 7 -8.52 7.95 -0.75
C CYS A 7 -7.68 7.70 0.52
N GLY A 8 -7.06 8.74 1.06
CA GLY A 8 -6.26 8.65 2.29
C GLY A 8 -7.06 8.15 3.48
N CYS A 9 -8.27 8.67 3.70
CA CYS A 9 -9.16 8.17 4.75
C CYS A 9 -9.60 6.72 4.50
N ALA A 10 -10.03 6.39 3.29
CA ALA A 10 -10.52 5.04 2.96
C ALA A 10 -9.42 4.00 3.14
N TYR A 11 -8.24 4.23 2.56
CA TYR A 11 -7.11 3.30 2.67
C TYR A 11 -6.46 3.30 4.05
N GLY A 12 -6.40 4.46 4.73
CA GLY A 12 -5.90 4.57 6.10
C GLY A 12 -6.74 3.77 7.10
N LEU A 13 -8.06 3.85 7.02
CA LEU A 13 -8.97 3.07 7.86
C LEU A 13 -8.84 1.56 7.58
N ASN A 14 -8.70 1.19 6.31
CA ASN A 14 -8.49 -0.21 5.93
C ASN A 14 -7.14 -0.73 6.44
N LEU A 15 -6.08 0.06 6.30
CA LEU A 15 -4.76 -0.24 6.83
C LEU A 15 -4.76 -0.44 8.35
N ALA A 16 -5.42 0.44 9.09
CA ALA A 16 -5.57 0.34 10.54
C ALA A 16 -6.29 -0.95 10.95
N ARG A 17 -7.31 -1.36 10.19
CA ARG A 17 -8.04 -2.62 10.42
C ARG A 17 -7.17 -3.85 10.21
N ILE A 18 -6.30 -3.83 9.19
CA ILE A 18 -5.39 -4.95 8.88
C ILE A 18 -4.24 -5.02 9.88
N LEU A 19 -3.70 -3.89 10.32
CA LEU A 19 -2.59 -3.85 11.28
C LEU A 19 -3.01 -4.19 12.70
N ARG A 20 -4.27 -3.97 13.06
CA ARG A 20 -4.76 -4.22 14.42
C ARG A 20 -4.51 -5.65 14.92
N PRO A 21 -4.84 -6.73 14.19
CA PRO A 21 -4.55 -8.10 14.64
C PRO A 21 -3.05 -8.34 14.82
N SER A 22 -2.21 -7.89 13.91
CA SER A 22 -0.75 -8.05 13.99
C SER A 22 -0.17 -7.33 15.21
N ALA A 23 -0.62 -6.10 15.48
CA ALA A 23 -0.21 -5.34 16.64
C ALA A 23 -0.68 -6.00 17.96
N LEU A 24 -1.89 -6.55 17.99
CA LEU A 24 -2.40 -7.27 19.16
C LEU A 24 -1.65 -8.57 19.42
N LEU A 25 -1.27 -9.31 18.38
CA LEU A 25 -0.44 -10.50 18.53
C LEU A 25 0.95 -10.15 19.07
N ALA A 26 1.58 -9.11 18.53
CA ALA A 26 2.85 -8.60 19.03
C ALA A 26 2.75 -8.15 20.50
N ALA A 27 1.69 -7.43 20.86
CA ALA A 27 1.48 -6.94 22.22
C ALA A 27 1.26 -8.05 23.27
N ARG A 28 0.76 -9.22 22.83
CA ARG A 28 0.53 -10.39 23.71
C ARG A 28 1.69 -11.39 23.73
N SER A 29 2.79 -11.07 23.09
CA SER A 29 3.97 -11.93 23.07
C SER A 29 4.71 -11.93 24.41
N ALA A 30 5.32 -13.07 24.75
CA ALA A 30 6.01 -13.26 26.02
C ALA A 30 7.15 -12.26 26.27
N TYR A 31 7.82 -11.81 25.20
CA TYR A 31 8.90 -10.82 25.32
C TYR A 31 8.37 -9.42 25.66
N VAL A 32 7.18 -9.05 25.21
CA VAL A 32 6.52 -7.78 25.56
C VAL A 32 6.09 -7.82 27.04
N GLU A 33 5.53 -8.94 27.47
CA GLU A 33 5.13 -9.13 28.85
C GLU A 33 6.34 -9.08 29.80
N SER A 34 7.42 -9.74 29.44
CA SER A 34 8.69 -9.70 30.21
C SER A 34 9.26 -8.28 30.31
N ALA A 35 9.19 -7.49 29.21
CA ALA A 35 9.66 -6.11 29.22
C ALA A 35 8.83 -5.21 30.17
N LEU A 36 7.50 -5.42 30.19
CA LEU A 36 6.61 -4.70 31.11
C LEU A 36 6.89 -5.07 32.57
N TRP A 37 7.09 -6.35 32.87
CA TRP A 37 7.46 -6.82 34.23
C TRP A 37 8.83 -6.28 34.67
N SER A 38 9.74 -6.02 33.73
CA SER A 38 11.05 -5.40 34.02
C SER A 38 10.96 -3.87 34.20
N GLY A 39 9.75 -3.30 34.24
CA GLY A 39 9.53 -1.88 34.53
C GLY A 39 9.65 -0.96 33.29
N ALA A 40 9.67 -1.49 32.07
CA ALA A 40 9.67 -0.68 30.88
C ALA A 40 8.33 0.06 30.71
N SER A 41 8.39 1.34 30.33
CA SER A 41 7.15 2.11 30.06
C SER A 41 6.44 1.59 28.80
N SER A 42 5.09 1.62 28.80
CA SER A 42 4.26 1.17 27.68
C SER A 42 4.64 1.86 26.35
N VAL A 43 5.03 3.12 26.40
CA VAL A 43 5.48 3.88 25.21
C VAL A 43 6.79 3.30 24.67
N ARG A 44 7.75 2.98 25.53
CA ARG A 44 9.00 2.35 25.11
C ARG A 44 8.75 0.97 24.49
N VAL A 45 7.92 0.16 25.15
CA VAL A 45 7.54 -1.17 24.63
C VAL A 45 6.86 -1.07 23.28
N PHE A 46 5.98 -0.09 23.08
CA PHE A 46 5.31 0.13 21.81
C PHE A 46 6.31 0.41 20.68
N PHE A 47 7.21 1.36 20.85
CA PHE A 47 8.16 1.73 19.79
C PHE A 47 9.30 0.74 19.61
N THR A 48 9.72 0.03 20.67
CA THR A 48 10.88 -0.88 20.60
C THR A 48 10.49 -2.29 20.19
N HIS A 49 9.26 -2.73 20.50
CA HIS A 49 8.87 -4.12 20.29
C HIS A 49 7.66 -4.27 19.35
N ILE A 50 6.60 -3.45 19.51
CA ILE A 50 5.38 -3.63 18.73
C ILE A 50 5.56 -3.07 17.32
N VAL A 51 6.03 -1.82 17.19
CA VAL A 51 6.20 -1.16 15.88
C VAL A 51 7.15 -1.94 14.96
N PRO A 52 8.37 -2.33 15.38
CA PRO A 52 9.26 -3.07 14.48
C PRO A 52 8.67 -4.40 14.01
N ASN A 53 7.93 -5.08 14.87
CA ASN A 53 7.33 -6.37 14.54
C ASN A 53 6.11 -6.25 13.59
N THR A 54 5.45 -5.08 13.56
CA THR A 54 4.35 -4.79 12.63
C THR A 54 4.80 -4.12 11.34
N LEU A 55 6.04 -3.64 11.29
CA LEU A 55 6.61 -2.92 10.15
C LEU A 55 6.58 -3.73 8.84
N PRO A 56 6.93 -5.03 8.84
CA PRO A 56 6.85 -5.87 7.64
C PRO A 56 5.46 -5.88 7.03
N VAL A 57 4.44 -6.12 7.85
CA VAL A 57 3.03 -6.13 7.40
C VAL A 57 2.61 -4.76 6.89
N LEU A 58 3.07 -3.68 7.54
CA LEU A 58 2.82 -2.30 7.12
C LEU A 58 3.41 -2.03 5.73
N CYS A 59 4.67 -2.38 5.50
CA CYS A 59 5.36 -2.13 4.23
C CYS A 59 4.66 -2.85 3.06
N VAL A 60 4.31 -4.12 3.24
CA VAL A 60 3.57 -4.90 2.24
C VAL A 60 2.22 -4.25 1.93
N GLN A 61 1.48 -3.90 2.97
CA GLN A 61 0.16 -3.32 2.81
C GLN A 61 0.20 -1.94 2.15
N LEU A 62 1.23 -1.13 2.44
CA LEU A 62 1.43 0.16 1.77
C LEU A 62 1.71 -0.01 0.27
N SER A 63 2.52 -0.98 -0.12
CA SER A 63 2.82 -1.26 -1.53
C SER A 63 1.55 -1.68 -2.29
N MET A 64 0.76 -2.58 -1.73
CA MET A 64 -0.52 -3.01 -2.33
C MET A 64 -1.54 -1.86 -2.39
N SER A 65 -1.60 -1.04 -1.34
CA SER A 65 -2.49 0.13 -1.30
C SER A 65 -2.09 1.21 -2.30
N ALA A 66 -0.80 1.34 -2.62
CA ALA A 66 -0.32 2.28 -3.64
C ALA A 66 -0.85 1.91 -5.03
N GLY A 67 -0.82 0.63 -5.41
CA GLY A 67 -1.38 0.15 -6.68
C GLY A 67 -2.89 0.38 -6.80
N THR A 68 -3.64 0.06 -5.74
CA THR A 68 -5.10 0.26 -5.71
C THR A 68 -5.47 1.74 -5.68
N SER A 69 -4.70 2.59 -5.01
CA SER A 69 -4.91 4.05 -4.99
C SER A 69 -4.69 4.68 -6.37
N LEU A 70 -3.68 4.21 -7.10
CA LEU A 70 -3.42 4.64 -8.47
C LEU A 70 -4.60 4.30 -9.39
N LEU A 71 -5.13 3.08 -9.25
CA LEU A 71 -6.29 2.63 -10.02
C LEU A 71 -7.55 3.44 -9.69
N ALA A 72 -7.77 3.73 -8.41
CA ALA A 72 -8.89 4.55 -7.94
C ALA A 72 -8.78 6.00 -8.45
N GLU A 73 -7.58 6.61 -8.40
CA GLU A 73 -7.34 7.94 -8.96
C GLU A 73 -7.60 7.97 -10.46
N ALA A 74 -7.04 7.03 -11.22
CA ALA A 74 -7.23 6.93 -12.66
C ALA A 74 -8.71 6.76 -13.02
N GLY A 75 -9.45 5.93 -12.29
CA GLY A 75 -10.88 5.72 -12.47
C GLY A 75 -11.71 6.97 -12.16
N LEU A 76 -11.46 7.64 -11.05
CA LEU A 76 -12.15 8.88 -10.67
C LEU A 76 -11.87 10.01 -11.67
N THR A 77 -10.64 10.14 -12.12
CA THR A 77 -10.24 11.15 -13.10
C THR A 77 -10.83 10.84 -14.49
N TYR A 78 -10.90 9.57 -14.87
CA TYR A 78 -11.61 9.13 -16.08
C TYR A 78 -13.08 9.55 -16.07
N LEU A 79 -13.76 9.42 -14.91
CA LEU A 79 -15.15 9.84 -14.73
C LEU A 79 -15.33 11.37 -14.60
N GLY A 80 -14.23 12.14 -14.62
CA GLY A 80 -14.28 13.60 -14.53
C GLY A 80 -14.42 14.16 -13.10
N VAL A 81 -14.36 13.30 -12.06
CA VAL A 81 -14.50 13.69 -10.64
C VAL A 81 -13.15 13.82 -9.95
N GLY A 82 -12.06 13.43 -10.62
CA GLY A 82 -10.71 13.35 -10.06
C GLY A 82 -9.93 14.66 -10.13
N VAL A 83 -8.77 14.61 -10.75
CA VAL A 83 -7.83 15.74 -10.87
C VAL A 83 -8.28 16.69 -11.97
N GLY A 84 -8.14 18.01 -11.72
CA GLY A 84 -8.55 19.03 -12.69
C GLY A 84 -7.78 18.94 -14.03
N ALA A 85 -8.40 19.42 -15.11
CA ALA A 85 -7.91 19.29 -16.49
C ALA A 85 -6.50 19.88 -16.75
N GLY A 86 -5.97 20.71 -15.84
CA GLY A 86 -4.63 21.29 -15.94
C GLY A 86 -3.52 20.46 -15.31
N VAL A 87 -3.83 19.33 -14.66
CA VAL A 87 -2.85 18.47 -14.00
C VAL A 87 -2.70 17.17 -14.80
N PRO A 88 -1.50 16.82 -15.25
CA PRO A 88 -1.26 15.56 -15.95
C PRO A 88 -1.57 14.37 -15.03
N SER A 89 -2.45 13.48 -15.49
CA SER A 89 -2.77 12.22 -14.82
C SER A 89 -3.04 11.13 -15.84
N TRP A 90 -2.85 9.89 -15.43
CA TRP A 90 -3.10 8.71 -16.26
C TRP A 90 -4.58 8.57 -16.61
N GLY A 91 -5.47 8.90 -15.68
CA GLY A 91 -6.92 8.89 -15.90
C GLY A 91 -7.36 9.92 -16.92
N HIS A 92 -6.75 11.11 -16.92
CA HIS A 92 -7.03 12.14 -17.93
C HIS A 92 -6.56 11.72 -19.31
N SER A 93 -5.36 11.13 -19.43
CA SER A 93 -4.86 10.58 -20.69
C SER A 93 -5.78 9.49 -21.23
N LEU A 94 -6.28 8.61 -20.38
CA LEU A 94 -7.23 7.57 -20.74
C LEU A 94 -8.57 8.16 -21.23
N SER A 95 -9.14 9.11 -20.47
CA SER A 95 -10.39 9.80 -20.83
C SER A 95 -10.29 10.53 -22.17
N THR A 96 -9.16 11.18 -22.42
CA THR A 96 -8.93 11.87 -23.70
C THR A 96 -8.77 10.87 -24.85
N SER A 97 -8.03 9.79 -24.64
CA SER A 97 -7.80 8.77 -25.66
C SER A 97 -9.09 8.06 -26.09
N VAL A 98 -10.01 7.82 -25.15
CA VAL A 98 -11.31 7.19 -25.46
C VAL A 98 -12.18 8.05 -26.37
N LYS A 99 -12.07 9.37 -26.34
CA LYS A 99 -12.79 10.26 -27.25
C LYS A 99 -12.40 10.06 -28.71
N PHE A 100 -11.20 9.58 -28.97
CA PHE A 100 -10.66 9.31 -30.29
C PHE A 100 -10.67 7.84 -30.68
N ILE A 101 -11.34 6.97 -29.92
CA ILE A 101 -11.30 5.52 -30.11
C ILE A 101 -11.82 5.08 -31.49
N SER A 102 -12.78 5.83 -32.08
CA SER A 102 -13.32 5.53 -33.40
C SER A 102 -12.34 5.82 -34.54
N VAL A 103 -11.36 6.72 -34.32
CA VAL A 103 -10.38 7.12 -35.32
C VAL A 103 -9.03 6.49 -35.08
N TYR A 104 -8.62 6.41 -33.79
CA TYR A 104 -7.33 5.87 -33.36
C TYR A 104 -7.50 4.90 -32.18
N PRO A 105 -7.96 3.67 -32.41
CA PRO A 105 -8.21 2.70 -31.32
C PRO A 105 -6.96 2.37 -30.52
N MET A 106 -5.79 2.42 -31.13
CA MET A 106 -4.50 2.19 -30.46
C MET A 106 -4.12 3.26 -29.43
N ALA A 107 -4.71 4.46 -29.50
CA ALA A 107 -4.43 5.54 -28.56
C ALA A 107 -4.84 5.22 -27.12
N VAL A 108 -5.85 4.38 -26.93
CA VAL A 108 -6.32 3.95 -25.60
C VAL A 108 -5.41 2.86 -25.00
N LEU A 109 -4.80 2.05 -25.85
CA LEU A 109 -3.93 0.95 -25.42
C LEU A 109 -2.70 1.42 -24.65
N TRP A 110 -2.06 2.51 -25.09
CA TRP A 110 -0.84 3.00 -24.46
C TRP A 110 -1.01 3.44 -23.00
N PRO A 111 -1.92 4.37 -22.67
CA PRO A 111 -2.12 4.76 -21.27
C PRO A 111 -2.65 3.61 -20.42
N GLY A 112 -3.52 2.74 -20.96
CA GLY A 112 -4.00 1.57 -20.26
C GLY A 112 -2.89 0.57 -19.91
N LEU A 113 -2.00 0.30 -20.87
CA LEU A 113 -0.86 -0.60 -20.68
C LEU A 113 0.11 -0.04 -19.64
N VAL A 114 0.41 1.25 -19.69
CA VAL A 114 1.31 1.88 -18.70
C VAL A 114 0.74 1.81 -17.29
N VAL A 115 -0.54 2.14 -17.10
CA VAL A 115 -1.19 2.02 -15.79
C VAL A 115 -1.14 0.58 -15.29
N THR A 116 -1.45 -0.38 -16.15
CA THR A 116 -1.40 -1.81 -15.80
C THR A 116 0.01 -2.23 -15.41
N MET A 117 1.04 -1.84 -16.16
CA MET A 117 2.44 -2.16 -15.83
C MET A 117 2.87 -1.58 -14.47
N VAL A 118 2.50 -0.33 -14.19
CA VAL A 118 2.83 0.31 -12.91
C VAL A 118 2.14 -0.39 -11.76
N VAL A 119 0.86 -0.74 -11.90
CA VAL A 119 0.11 -1.48 -10.85
C VAL A 119 0.71 -2.86 -10.61
N VAL A 120 1.04 -3.60 -11.68
CA VAL A 120 1.69 -4.90 -11.56
C VAL A 120 3.07 -4.77 -10.90
N ALA A 121 3.87 -3.79 -11.30
CA ALA A 121 5.19 -3.54 -10.70
C ALA A 121 5.08 -3.22 -9.19
N LEU A 122 4.11 -2.41 -8.77
CA LEU A 122 3.88 -2.10 -7.36
C LEU A 122 3.44 -3.33 -6.56
N ASN A 123 2.60 -4.18 -7.13
CA ASN A 123 2.17 -5.42 -6.48
C ASN A 123 3.34 -6.41 -6.36
N LEU A 124 4.10 -6.63 -7.44
CA LEU A 124 5.30 -7.49 -7.41
C LEU A 124 6.35 -6.97 -6.42
N PHE A 125 6.52 -5.66 -6.34
CA PHE A 125 7.40 -5.05 -5.35
C PHE A 125 6.92 -5.32 -3.91
N GLY A 126 5.61 -5.22 -3.67
CA GLY A 126 5.01 -5.57 -2.38
C GLY A 126 5.22 -7.04 -2.00
N ASP A 127 5.04 -7.95 -2.96
CA ASP A 127 5.25 -9.38 -2.75
C ASP A 127 6.74 -9.70 -2.50
N ALA A 128 7.65 -9.12 -3.29
CA ALA A 128 9.08 -9.28 -3.09
C ALA A 128 9.54 -8.74 -1.72
N LEU A 129 8.96 -7.62 -1.28
CA LEU A 129 9.24 -7.06 0.04
C LEU A 129 8.74 -7.98 1.15
N ARG A 130 7.57 -8.59 0.98
CA ARG A 130 7.04 -9.60 1.89
C ARG A 130 7.98 -10.78 2.02
N ASP A 131 8.39 -11.35 0.90
CA ASP A 131 9.28 -12.52 0.88
C ASP A 131 10.66 -12.23 1.49
N ALA A 132 11.16 -11.01 1.29
CA ALA A 132 12.44 -10.58 1.88
C ALA A 132 12.39 -10.40 3.40
N ILE A 133 11.23 -10.04 3.94
CA ILE A 133 11.07 -9.69 5.37
C ILE A 133 10.50 -10.88 6.17
N ASP A 134 9.82 -11.83 5.50
CA ASP A 134 9.22 -12.99 6.18
C ASP A 134 10.32 -14.00 6.58
N PRO A 135 10.54 -14.23 7.91
CA PRO A 135 11.55 -15.17 8.37
C PRO A 135 11.22 -16.64 8.04
N LEU A 136 9.97 -16.94 7.66
CA LEU A 136 9.58 -18.30 7.28
C LEU A 136 10.00 -18.63 5.84
N THR A 137 10.06 -17.63 4.98
CA THR A 137 10.43 -17.80 3.57
C THR A 137 11.92 -17.53 3.31
N ASN A 138 12.57 -16.75 4.18
CA ASN A 138 13.98 -16.38 4.01
C ASN A 138 14.90 -17.22 4.92
N PRO A 139 15.67 -18.20 4.34
CA PRO A 139 16.55 -19.07 5.12
C PRO A 139 17.66 -18.30 5.86
N ALA A 140 18.12 -17.18 5.30
CA ALA A 140 19.17 -16.37 5.94
C ALA A 140 18.70 -15.72 7.25
N LEU A 141 17.40 -15.44 7.40
CA LEU A 141 16.83 -14.89 8.63
C LEU A 141 16.55 -15.99 9.67
N ARG A 142 16.41 -17.25 9.23
CA ARG A 142 16.25 -18.41 10.14
C ARG A 142 17.55 -18.80 10.84
N GLU A 143 18.70 -18.57 10.21
CA GLU A 143 20.02 -18.86 10.79
C GLU A 143 20.49 -17.78 11.75
N ALA A 144 19.90 -16.58 11.69
CA ALA A 144 20.26 -15.42 12.53
C ALA A 144 19.39 -15.28 13.79
N ALA A 145 18.32 -16.08 13.94
CA ALA A 145 17.38 -16.05 15.05
C ALA A 145 17.59 -17.25 16.00
#